data_dceff639635e63355f3534c7421484d8
#
_entry.id   dceff639635e63355f3534c7421484d8
#
_cell.length_a   1.000
_cell.length_b   1.000
_cell.length_c   1.000
_cell.angle_alpha   90.00
_cell.angle_beta   90.00
_cell.angle_gamma   90.00
#
_symmetry.space_group_name_H-M   'P 1'
#
loop_
_entity.id
_entity.type
_entity.pdbx_description
1 polymer ?
#
loop_
_entity_poly.entity_id
_entity_poly.type
_entity_poly.pdbx_seq_one_letter_code
_entity_poly.pdbx_strand_id
1 'polypeptide(L)'
;MCIRDRPEGNTYRESETIVSGSESPPVVDVPGLCKIGLSICYDVRFPELYRDLVNKGADLLMIPAAFTAFTGKDHWQVLLQARAIENTAYVVAPAQTGRHYGRRQSHGHAMVIDPWGTVLADAGVVQGAAIAPADKERVERIRGQMPSLKHRKTELFT
;
A
#
# COMPACT_ATOMS: atom_id res chain seq x y z
N MET A 1 6.00 5.77 9.35
CA MET A 1 6.22 6.40 8.03
C MET A 1 7.69 6.40 7.73
N CYS A 2 8.09 5.85 6.59
CA CYS A 2 9.48 5.83 6.16
C CYS A 2 9.84 7.12 5.42
N ILE A 3 11.05 7.64 5.64
CA ILE A 3 11.54 8.86 5.00
C ILE A 3 12.27 8.50 3.70
N ARG A 4 12.07 9.31 2.66
CA ARG A 4 12.72 9.14 1.37
C ARG A 4 13.74 10.24 1.13
N ASP A 5 15.02 9.85 1.17
CA ASP A 5 16.13 10.68 0.73
C ASP A 5 16.77 10.09 -0.53
N ARG A 6 17.13 10.94 -1.49
CA ARG A 6 17.88 10.56 -2.69
C ARG A 6 19.22 11.26 -2.70
N PRO A 7 20.35 10.53 -2.86
CA PRO A 7 21.69 11.11 -2.78
C PRO A 7 22.11 11.97 -3.97
N GLU A 8 21.46 11.83 -5.16
CA GLU A 8 21.90 12.56 -6.37
C GLU A 8 20.71 13.06 -7.21
N GLY A 9 20.91 14.19 -7.90
CA GLY A 9 19.92 14.80 -8.80
C GLY A 9 18.81 15.53 -8.07
N ASN A 10 17.63 15.74 -8.67
CA ASN A 10 16.49 16.43 -8.05
C ASN A 10 16.19 15.87 -6.65
N THR A 11 16.76 16.49 -5.66
CA THR A 11 16.89 16.04 -4.29
C THR A 11 15.55 16.03 -3.58
N TYR A 12 14.98 14.85 -3.38
CA TYR A 12 14.00 14.63 -2.34
C TYR A 12 14.77 14.32 -1.06
N ARG A 13 14.86 15.29 -0.16
CA ARG A 13 15.39 15.12 1.20
C ARG A 13 14.27 15.37 2.18
N GLU A 14 13.43 14.37 2.34
CA GLU A 14 12.30 14.47 3.28
C GLU A 14 12.78 14.63 4.72
N SER A 15 13.95 14.08 5.06
CA SER A 15 14.57 14.21 6.39
C SER A 15 14.89 15.65 6.80
N GLU A 16 15.01 16.58 5.86
CA GLU A 16 15.23 17.99 6.17
C GLU A 16 13.98 18.72 6.70
N THR A 17 12.80 18.17 6.41
CA THR A 17 11.51 18.83 6.70
C THR A 17 10.52 17.96 7.46
N ILE A 18 10.75 16.65 7.51
CA ILE A 18 9.83 15.68 8.09
C ILE A 18 10.62 14.77 9.04
N VAL A 19 10.10 14.58 10.24
CA VAL A 19 10.62 13.60 11.19
C VAL A 19 9.99 12.24 10.88
N SER A 20 10.83 11.19 10.82
CA SER A 20 10.34 9.81 10.65
C SER A 20 9.47 9.40 11.85
N GLY A 21 8.46 8.58 11.60
CA GLY A 21 7.71 7.94 12.67
C GLY A 21 8.60 6.95 13.43
N SER A 22 8.48 6.95 14.75
CA SER A 22 9.20 6.03 15.65
C SER A 22 8.40 4.78 15.99
N GLU A 23 7.12 4.75 15.65
CA GLU A 23 6.21 3.65 15.97
C GLU A 23 5.72 2.94 14.72
N SER A 24 5.36 1.67 14.91
CA SER A 24 4.67 0.91 13.86
C SER A 24 3.33 1.54 13.51
N PRO A 25 2.97 1.63 12.22
CA PRO A 25 1.70 2.19 11.79
C PRO A 25 0.50 1.48 12.45
N PRO A 26 -0.60 2.24 12.69
CA PRO A 26 -1.76 1.70 13.38
C PRO A 26 -2.63 0.81 12.48
N VAL A 27 -3.33 -0.11 13.12
CA VAL A 27 -4.49 -0.80 12.57
C VAL A 27 -5.74 -0.24 13.23
N VAL A 28 -6.66 0.25 12.42
CA VAL A 28 -7.94 0.80 12.87
C VAL A 28 -9.03 -0.24 12.67
N ASP A 29 -9.76 -0.55 13.73
CA ASP A 29 -10.94 -1.42 13.64
C ASP A 29 -12.16 -0.56 13.27
N VAL A 30 -12.79 -0.89 12.14
CA VAL A 30 -14.04 -0.25 11.69
C VAL A 30 -15.18 -1.23 11.95
N PRO A 31 -15.99 -0.98 13.00
CA PRO A 31 -17.05 -1.91 13.41
C PRO A 31 -18.03 -2.22 12.27
N GLY A 32 -18.30 -3.49 12.06
CA GLY A 32 -19.21 -3.96 10.99
C GLY A 32 -18.61 -3.98 9.58
N LEU A 33 -17.33 -3.58 9.42
CA LEU A 33 -16.64 -3.58 8.12
C LEU A 33 -15.41 -4.48 8.16
N CYS A 34 -14.26 -3.95 8.60
CA CYS A 34 -12.99 -4.67 8.63
C CYS A 34 -11.93 -3.91 9.46
N LYS A 35 -10.77 -4.54 9.65
CA LYS A 35 -9.59 -3.88 10.21
C LYS A 35 -8.74 -3.30 9.09
N ILE A 36 -8.43 -2.02 9.19
CA ILE A 36 -7.69 -1.26 8.18
C ILE A 36 -6.28 -0.95 8.69
N GLY A 37 -5.27 -1.48 8.00
CA GLY A 37 -3.86 -1.14 8.22
C GLY A 37 -3.50 0.15 7.47
N LEU A 38 -2.95 1.13 8.16
CA LEU A 38 -2.61 2.44 7.59
C LEU A 38 -1.13 2.51 7.22
N SER A 39 -0.84 3.08 6.06
CA SER A 39 0.53 3.39 5.59
C SER A 39 0.46 4.61 4.66
N ILE A 40 1.60 5.09 4.17
CA ILE A 40 1.59 6.24 3.26
C ILE A 40 2.72 6.15 2.22
N CYS A 41 2.36 6.30 0.96
CA CYS A 41 3.24 6.57 -0.18
C CYS A 41 4.49 5.68 -0.24
N TYR A 42 5.64 6.19 0.21
CA TYR A 42 6.92 5.49 0.15
C TYR A 42 6.96 4.20 0.96
N ASP A 43 6.12 4.09 1.99
CA ASP A 43 5.98 2.90 2.82
C ASP A 43 5.68 1.64 2.00
N VAL A 44 5.05 1.78 0.82
CA VAL A 44 4.75 0.66 -0.08
C VAL A 44 5.99 -0.17 -0.46
N ARG A 45 7.19 0.38 -0.30
CA ARG A 45 8.44 -0.31 -0.63
C ARG A 45 8.93 -1.28 0.45
N PHE A 46 8.36 -1.22 1.64
CA PHE A 46 8.80 -1.99 2.82
C PHE A 46 7.81 -3.10 3.15
N PRO A 47 8.02 -4.34 2.67
CA PRO A 47 7.11 -5.46 2.91
C PRO A 47 6.92 -5.78 4.38
N GLU A 48 7.93 -5.53 5.21
CA GLU A 48 7.93 -5.77 6.65
C GLU A 48 6.82 -5.00 7.35
N LEU A 49 6.59 -3.74 6.96
CA LEU A 49 5.55 -2.89 7.49
C LEU A 49 4.15 -3.49 7.26
N TYR A 50 3.90 -3.96 6.05
CA TYR A 50 2.60 -4.56 5.69
C TYR A 50 2.40 -5.90 6.36
N ARG A 51 3.48 -6.63 6.55
CA ARG A 51 3.45 -7.89 7.31
C ARG A 51 3.08 -7.65 8.77
N ASP A 52 3.61 -6.60 9.38
CA ASP A 52 3.25 -6.20 10.74
C ASP A 52 1.78 -5.79 10.85
N LEU A 53 1.28 -4.97 9.91
CA LEU A 53 -0.13 -4.58 9.87
C LEU A 53 -1.06 -5.80 9.80
N VAL A 54 -0.76 -6.78 8.96
CA VAL A 54 -1.58 -7.99 8.83
C VAL A 54 -1.43 -8.92 10.03
N ASN A 55 -0.26 -8.99 10.66
CA ASN A 55 -0.09 -9.70 11.93
C ASN A 55 -0.94 -9.08 13.06
N LYS A 56 -1.19 -7.76 13.02
CA LYS A 56 -2.12 -7.04 13.90
C LYS A 56 -3.59 -7.22 13.51
N GLY A 57 -3.86 -7.98 12.46
CA GLY A 57 -5.20 -8.35 12.02
C GLY A 57 -5.80 -7.49 10.91
N ALA A 58 -5.02 -6.69 10.19
CA ALA A 58 -5.54 -5.95 9.05
C ALA A 58 -6.05 -6.88 7.94
N ASP A 59 -7.24 -6.56 7.42
CA ASP A 59 -7.88 -7.22 6.28
C ASP A 59 -7.80 -6.35 5.02
N LEU A 60 -7.58 -5.04 5.22
CA LEU A 60 -7.43 -4.04 4.18
C LEU A 60 -6.24 -3.16 4.49
N LEU A 61 -5.44 -2.87 3.46
CA LEU A 61 -4.26 -2.01 3.52
C LEU A 61 -4.56 -0.71 2.79
N MET A 62 -4.55 0.42 3.51
CA MET A 62 -4.78 1.76 2.96
C MET A 62 -3.43 2.41 2.64
N ILE A 63 -3.22 2.80 1.37
CA ILE A 63 -1.93 3.29 0.87
C ILE A 63 -2.12 4.59 0.06
N PRO A 64 -2.50 5.71 0.68
CA PRO A 64 -2.56 6.99 -0.01
C PRO A 64 -1.17 7.43 -0.49
N ALA A 65 -1.08 8.00 -1.70
CA ALA A 65 0.20 8.38 -2.27
C ALA A 65 0.14 9.56 -3.23
N ALA A 66 1.26 10.30 -3.31
CA ALA A 66 1.65 11.13 -4.44
C ALA A 66 2.86 10.47 -5.14
N PHE A 67 2.66 9.26 -5.67
CA PHE A 67 3.75 8.47 -6.25
C PHE A 67 4.27 9.15 -7.51
N THR A 68 5.61 9.27 -7.64
CA THR A 68 6.20 10.02 -8.77
C THR A 68 5.92 9.32 -10.09
N ALA A 69 5.62 10.09 -11.16
CA ALA A 69 5.35 9.55 -12.48
C ALA A 69 6.54 8.73 -13.04
N PHE A 70 7.77 9.11 -12.70
CA PHE A 70 8.99 8.42 -13.17
C PHE A 70 9.06 6.97 -12.70
N THR A 71 8.81 6.70 -11.43
CA THR A 71 8.85 5.33 -10.88
C THR A 71 7.49 4.67 -10.88
N GLY A 72 6.41 5.46 -10.93
CA GLY A 72 5.05 4.96 -10.82
C GLY A 72 4.67 4.00 -11.95
N LYS A 73 5.05 4.34 -13.18
CA LYS A 73 4.77 3.53 -14.38
C LYS A 73 5.32 2.10 -14.30
N ASP A 74 6.41 1.89 -13.57
CA ASP A 74 7.10 0.60 -13.48
C ASP A 74 6.84 -0.10 -12.13
N HIS A 75 6.61 0.67 -11.05
CA HIS A 75 6.62 0.12 -9.69
C HIS A 75 5.25 0.14 -9.00
N TRP A 76 4.39 1.13 -9.28
CA TRP A 76 3.21 1.38 -8.45
C TRP A 76 2.29 0.18 -8.37
N GLN A 77 1.77 -0.26 -9.52
CA GLN A 77 0.85 -1.39 -9.58
C GLN A 77 1.50 -2.69 -9.07
N VAL A 78 2.73 -2.97 -9.49
CA VAL A 78 3.45 -4.19 -9.12
C VAL A 78 3.63 -4.28 -7.60
N LEU A 79 4.02 -3.18 -6.95
CA LEU A 79 4.18 -3.14 -5.50
C LEU A 79 2.83 -3.31 -4.78
N LEU A 80 1.78 -2.64 -5.23
CA LEU A 80 0.45 -2.79 -4.62
C LEU A 80 -0.08 -4.22 -4.73
N GLN A 81 0.07 -4.86 -5.90
CA GLN A 81 -0.30 -6.26 -6.09
C GLN A 81 0.53 -7.19 -5.21
N ALA A 82 1.83 -6.94 -5.08
CA ALA A 82 2.69 -7.70 -4.17
C ALA A 82 2.19 -7.59 -2.72
N ARG A 83 1.86 -6.37 -2.25
CA ARG A 83 1.29 -6.17 -0.89
C ARG A 83 -0.02 -6.92 -0.69
N ALA A 84 -0.89 -6.94 -1.70
CA ALA A 84 -2.15 -7.69 -1.63
C ALA A 84 -1.91 -9.20 -1.53
N ILE A 85 -1.11 -9.76 -2.45
CA ILE A 85 -0.87 -11.21 -2.57
C ILE A 85 -0.16 -11.76 -1.34
N GLU A 86 0.99 -11.20 -0.98
CA GLU A 86 1.84 -11.72 0.10
C GLU A 86 1.18 -11.62 1.47
N ASN A 87 0.24 -10.67 1.65
CA ASN A 87 -0.48 -10.43 2.89
C ASN A 87 -1.92 -10.96 2.87
N THR A 88 -2.39 -11.47 1.74
CA THR A 88 -3.78 -11.93 1.55
C THR A 88 -4.79 -10.93 2.13
N ALA A 89 -4.66 -9.66 1.71
CA ALA A 89 -5.46 -8.53 2.16
C ALA A 89 -5.86 -7.66 0.97
N TYR A 90 -6.99 -6.94 1.09
CA TYR A 90 -7.31 -5.90 0.13
C TYR A 90 -6.28 -4.78 0.17
N VAL A 91 -6.04 -4.14 -0.96
CA VAL A 91 -5.29 -2.89 -1.06
C VAL A 91 -6.20 -1.82 -1.64
N VAL A 92 -6.32 -0.71 -0.93
CA VAL A 92 -6.98 0.52 -1.39
C VAL A 92 -5.93 1.61 -1.41
N ALA A 93 -5.62 2.09 -2.61
CA ALA A 93 -4.49 2.98 -2.85
C ALA A 93 -4.94 4.28 -3.53
N PRO A 94 -5.49 5.26 -2.78
CA PRO A 94 -5.78 6.58 -3.32
C PRO A 94 -4.49 7.23 -3.82
N ALA A 95 -4.49 7.70 -5.07
CA ALA A 95 -3.29 8.25 -5.69
C ALA A 95 -3.55 9.62 -6.32
N GLN A 96 -2.69 10.58 -5.99
CA GLN A 96 -2.69 11.87 -6.66
C GLN A 96 -2.22 11.71 -8.10
N THR A 97 -2.80 12.50 -9.00
CA THR A 97 -2.44 12.54 -10.42
C THR A 97 -2.09 13.95 -10.88
N GLY A 98 -1.41 14.05 -12.03
CA GLY A 98 -1.14 15.30 -12.70
C GLY A 98 0.15 16.00 -12.27
N ARG A 99 0.27 17.25 -12.72
CA ARG A 99 1.43 18.09 -12.43
C ARG A 99 1.21 18.92 -11.16
N HIS A 100 2.24 18.99 -10.34
CA HIS A 100 2.32 19.82 -9.16
C HIS A 100 3.30 20.97 -9.36
N TYR A 101 3.69 21.65 -8.28
CA TYR A 101 4.66 22.74 -8.35
C TYR A 101 5.97 22.34 -9.04
N GLY A 102 6.42 23.19 -9.97
CA GLY A 102 7.64 22.98 -10.74
C GLY A 102 7.51 21.80 -11.71
N ARG A 103 8.49 20.88 -11.69
CA ARG A 103 8.55 19.71 -12.58
C ARG A 103 7.97 18.44 -11.96
N ARG A 104 7.37 18.52 -10.78
CA ARG A 104 6.83 17.34 -10.08
C ARG A 104 5.55 16.87 -10.76
N GLN A 105 5.51 15.58 -11.05
CA GLN A 105 4.33 14.92 -11.61
C GLN A 105 4.05 13.63 -10.84
N SER A 106 2.80 13.43 -10.44
CA SER A 106 2.31 12.20 -9.84
C SER A 106 1.75 11.26 -10.89
N HIS A 107 1.89 9.96 -10.63
CA HIS A 107 1.57 8.89 -11.56
C HIS A 107 0.06 8.73 -11.77
N GLY A 108 -0.76 8.99 -10.75
CA GLY A 108 -2.17 8.64 -10.77
C GLY A 108 -2.38 7.17 -10.41
N HIS A 109 -3.36 6.55 -11.09
CA HIS A 109 -3.72 5.15 -10.91
C HIS A 109 -4.11 4.84 -9.46
N ALA A 110 -5.12 5.57 -8.93
CA ALA A 110 -5.78 5.16 -7.69
C ALA A 110 -6.42 3.79 -7.92
N MET A 111 -6.11 2.81 -7.07
CA MET A 111 -6.45 1.40 -7.31
C MET A 111 -7.14 0.75 -6.13
N VAL A 112 -8.01 -0.21 -6.46
CA VAL A 112 -8.51 -1.22 -5.52
C VAL A 112 -8.07 -2.59 -6.01
N ILE A 113 -7.38 -3.35 -5.15
CA ILE A 113 -6.83 -4.67 -5.47
C ILE A 113 -7.35 -5.67 -4.43
N ASP A 114 -7.76 -6.84 -4.89
CA ASP A 114 -8.26 -7.89 -4.00
C ASP A 114 -7.14 -8.73 -3.38
N PRO A 115 -7.43 -9.57 -2.36
CA PRO A 115 -6.43 -10.40 -1.69
C PRO A 115 -5.72 -11.43 -2.59
N TRP A 116 -6.22 -11.67 -3.79
CA TRP A 116 -5.58 -12.53 -4.81
C TRP A 116 -4.62 -11.77 -5.70
N GLY A 117 -4.58 -10.43 -5.60
CA GLY A 117 -3.77 -9.56 -6.45
C GLY A 117 -4.47 -9.08 -7.71
N THR A 118 -5.76 -9.34 -7.87
CA THR A 118 -6.54 -8.85 -9.01
C THR A 118 -6.83 -7.36 -8.83
N VAL A 119 -6.50 -6.55 -9.83
CA VAL A 119 -6.93 -5.14 -9.88
C VAL A 119 -8.43 -5.12 -10.16
N LEU A 120 -9.22 -4.71 -9.18
CA LEU A 120 -10.67 -4.62 -9.28
C LEU A 120 -11.14 -3.31 -9.88
N ALA A 121 -10.40 -2.22 -9.63
CA ALA A 121 -10.67 -0.90 -10.19
C ALA A 121 -9.38 -0.08 -10.26
N ASP A 122 -9.28 0.75 -11.30
CA ASP A 122 -8.19 1.69 -11.55
C ASP A 122 -8.78 2.98 -12.13
N ALA A 123 -8.52 4.11 -11.49
CA ALA A 123 -8.98 5.44 -11.93
C ALA A 123 -8.11 6.04 -13.05
N GLY A 124 -7.01 5.41 -13.42
CA GLY A 124 -6.09 5.89 -14.44
C GLY A 124 -5.35 7.18 -14.06
N VAL A 125 -5.03 7.98 -15.07
CA VAL A 125 -4.22 9.21 -14.92
C VAL A 125 -5.06 10.49 -14.82
N VAL A 126 -6.37 10.38 -14.78
CA VAL A 126 -7.30 11.51 -14.69
C VAL A 126 -7.85 11.65 -13.26
N GLN A 127 -8.42 12.81 -12.96
CA GLN A 127 -9.17 12.99 -11.72
C GLN A 127 -10.44 12.15 -11.77
N GLY A 128 -10.63 11.29 -10.77
CA GLY A 128 -11.76 10.37 -10.72
C GLY A 128 -11.76 9.52 -9.47
N ALA A 129 -12.59 8.47 -9.48
CA ALA A 129 -12.70 7.50 -8.41
C ALA A 129 -12.60 6.07 -8.95
N ALA A 130 -11.87 5.21 -8.22
CA ALA A 130 -11.88 3.77 -8.40
C ALA A 130 -12.80 3.16 -7.33
N ILE A 131 -13.84 2.45 -7.76
CA ILE A 131 -14.85 1.86 -6.87
C ILE A 131 -14.90 0.36 -7.13
N ALA A 132 -14.81 -0.43 -6.08
CA ALA A 132 -14.95 -1.87 -6.14
C ALA A 132 -15.55 -2.42 -4.84
N PRO A 133 -16.22 -3.57 -4.88
CA PRO A 133 -16.67 -4.24 -3.67
C PRO A 133 -15.47 -4.77 -2.87
N ALA A 134 -15.54 -4.64 -1.55
CA ALA A 134 -14.61 -5.27 -0.62
C ALA A 134 -15.42 -6.15 0.35
N ASP A 135 -15.05 -7.42 0.42
CA ASP A 135 -15.76 -8.43 1.18
C ASP A 135 -14.79 -9.15 2.13
N LYS A 136 -15.08 -9.11 3.42
CA LYS A 136 -14.30 -9.78 4.46
C LYS A 136 -14.30 -11.30 4.30
N GLU A 137 -15.42 -11.88 3.88
CA GLU A 137 -15.52 -13.33 3.64
C GLU A 137 -14.56 -13.78 2.53
N ARG A 138 -14.30 -12.91 1.55
CA ARG A 138 -13.30 -13.19 0.50
C ARG A 138 -11.90 -13.27 1.07
N VAL A 139 -11.54 -12.41 2.02
CA VAL A 139 -10.24 -12.46 2.71
C VAL A 139 -10.10 -13.80 3.45
N GLU A 140 -11.10 -14.17 4.23
CA GLU A 140 -11.13 -15.40 5.02
C GLU A 140 -11.03 -16.64 4.12
N ARG A 141 -11.79 -16.68 3.02
CA ARG A 141 -11.76 -17.76 2.04
C ARG A 141 -10.38 -17.93 1.41
N ILE A 142 -9.75 -16.84 0.98
CA ILE A 142 -8.41 -16.89 0.36
C ILE A 142 -7.37 -17.34 1.38
N ARG A 143 -7.40 -16.82 2.62
CA ARG A 143 -6.52 -17.25 3.71
C ARG A 143 -6.70 -18.73 4.07
N GLY A 144 -7.92 -19.26 3.92
CA GLY A 144 -8.21 -20.68 4.11
C GLY A 144 -7.68 -21.56 2.97
N GLN A 145 -7.84 -21.11 1.73
CA GLN A 145 -7.38 -21.86 0.54
C GLN A 145 -5.85 -21.80 0.36
N MET A 146 -5.23 -20.68 0.70
CA MET A 146 -3.78 -20.48 0.60
C MET A 146 -3.24 -19.89 1.91
N PRO A 147 -2.99 -20.75 2.91
CA PRO A 147 -2.59 -20.29 4.25
C PRO A 147 -1.09 -19.90 4.33
N SER A 148 -0.58 -19.16 3.35
CA SER A 148 0.81 -18.74 3.24
C SER A 148 1.31 -17.99 4.48
N LEU A 149 0.44 -17.20 5.12
CA LEU A 149 0.77 -16.49 6.36
C LEU A 149 1.07 -17.44 7.52
N LYS A 150 0.41 -18.61 7.59
CA LYS A 150 0.64 -19.63 8.61
C LYS A 150 1.87 -20.51 8.33
N HIS A 151 2.27 -20.60 7.06
CA HIS A 151 3.42 -21.41 6.63
C HIS A 151 4.77 -20.71 6.83
N ARG A 152 4.75 -19.45 7.27
CA ARG A 152 5.98 -18.70 7.52
C ARG A 152 6.74 -19.27 8.71
N LYS A 153 8.02 -19.47 8.51
CA LYS A 153 8.98 -19.84 9.57
C LYS A 153 9.72 -18.59 10.01
N THR A 154 9.04 -17.75 10.80
CA THR A 154 9.57 -16.45 11.22
C THR A 154 10.85 -16.56 12.03
N GLU A 155 11.05 -17.68 12.74
CA GLU A 155 12.24 -17.99 13.49
C GLU A 155 13.52 -18.13 12.66
N LEU A 156 13.39 -18.26 11.33
CA LEU A 156 14.55 -18.34 10.42
C LEU A 156 15.02 -16.98 9.91
N PHE A 157 14.30 -15.90 10.21
CA PHE A 157 14.53 -14.57 9.67
C PHE A 157 14.71 -13.48 10.74
N THR A 158 15.12 -13.88 11.92
CA THR A 158 15.45 -13.01 13.07
C THR A 158 16.93 -12.76 13.18
#